data_e9daae6f5abcfb28dcb01d339464333b
#
_entry.id   e9daae6f5abcfb28dcb01d339464333b
#
_cell.length_a   1.000
_cell.length_b   1.000
_cell.length_c   1.000
_cell.angle_alpha   90.00
_cell.angle_beta   90.00
_cell.angle_gamma   90.00
#
_symmetry.space_group_name_H-M   'P 1'
#
loop_
_entity.id
_entity.type
_entity.pdbx_description
1 polymer ?
#
loop_
_entity_poly.entity_id
_entity_poly.type
_entity_poly.pdbx_seq_one_letter_code
_entity_poly.pdbx_strand_id
1 'polypeptide(L)'
;MDRDQQVHLFRKLGEIEKEIDYLVIDTGAGIAPHTLRFVANSDEVLIVATPEPSSMTDAYSLIKIMVTRYQITKFRVIANNVVSPAEGRQVYERISWGMF
;
A
#
# COMPACT_ATOMS: atom_id res chain seq x y z
N MET A 1 -0.17 10.51 14.41
CA MET A 1 -1.47 9.98 14.90
C MET A 1 -1.19 8.86 15.90
N ASP A 2 -1.67 8.98 17.13
CA ASP A 2 -1.48 7.95 18.12
C ASP A 2 -2.52 6.82 17.98
N ARG A 3 -2.39 5.79 18.84
CA ARG A 3 -3.24 4.61 18.75
C ARG A 3 -4.71 4.93 19.04
N ASP A 4 -4.99 5.78 20.03
CA ASP A 4 -6.35 6.13 20.39
C ASP A 4 -7.02 6.94 19.29
N GLN A 5 -6.30 7.83 18.65
CA GLN A 5 -6.79 8.58 17.50
C GLN A 5 -7.11 7.64 16.32
N GLN A 6 -6.27 6.66 16.08
CA GLN A 6 -6.49 5.68 15.00
C GLN A 6 -7.72 4.82 15.28
N VAL A 7 -7.90 4.34 16.51
CA VAL A 7 -9.07 3.56 16.89
C VAL A 7 -10.34 4.39 16.71
N HIS A 8 -10.30 5.64 17.12
CA HIS A 8 -11.43 6.56 16.96
C HIS A 8 -11.78 6.77 15.48
N LEU A 9 -10.75 6.98 14.66
CA LEU A 9 -10.94 7.15 13.22
C LEU A 9 -11.58 5.92 12.58
N PHE A 10 -11.07 4.72 12.87
CA PHE A 10 -11.64 3.49 12.32
C PHE A 10 -13.08 3.29 12.75
N ARG A 11 -13.42 3.66 13.98
CA ARG A 11 -14.81 3.60 14.45
C ARG A 11 -15.71 4.54 13.65
N LYS A 12 -15.25 5.79 13.43
CA LYS A 12 -15.99 6.76 12.62
C LYS A 12 -16.19 6.29 11.18
N LEU A 13 -15.16 5.72 10.58
CA LEU A 13 -15.24 5.17 9.23
C LEU A 13 -16.26 4.04 9.15
N GLY A 14 -16.32 3.18 10.17
CA GLY A 14 -17.31 2.11 10.23
C GLY A 14 -18.74 2.64 10.30
N GLU A 15 -18.96 3.78 10.96
CA GLU A 15 -20.30 4.39 11.07
C GLU A 15 -20.82 4.89 9.72
N ILE A 16 -19.93 5.35 8.83
CA ILE A 16 -20.32 5.88 7.51
C ILE A 16 -20.21 4.85 6.40
N GLU A 17 -19.74 3.65 6.69
CA GLU A 17 -19.50 2.59 5.70
C GLU A 17 -20.74 2.29 4.86
N LYS A 18 -21.93 2.33 5.46
CA LYS A 18 -23.17 2.04 4.78
C LYS A 18 -23.63 3.14 3.81
N GLU A 19 -23.04 4.32 3.92
CA GLU A 19 -23.42 5.50 3.13
C GLU A 19 -22.51 5.71 1.92
N ILE A 20 -21.43 4.93 1.80
CA ILE A 20 -20.45 5.08 0.74
C ILE A 20 -20.21 3.74 0.04
N ASP A 21 -19.86 3.81 -1.23
CA ASP A 21 -19.52 2.61 -2.02
C ASP A 21 -18.04 2.27 -1.88
N TYR A 22 -17.18 3.30 -1.92
CA TYR A 22 -15.73 3.13 -1.83
C TYR A 22 -15.13 4.17 -0.89
N LEU A 23 -14.18 3.72 -0.09
CA LEU A 23 -13.35 4.60 0.73
C LEU A 23 -11.90 4.41 0.31
N VAL A 24 -11.28 5.47 -0.18
CA VAL A 24 -9.86 5.46 -0.56
C VAL A 24 -9.06 6.20 0.51
N ILE A 25 -8.10 5.51 1.09
CA ILE A 25 -7.24 6.08 2.13
C ILE A 25 -5.83 6.25 1.56
N ASP A 26 -5.37 7.49 1.45
CA ASP A 26 -4.00 7.79 1.06
C ASP A 26 -3.13 7.85 2.31
N THR A 27 -2.26 6.86 2.46
CA THR A 27 -1.42 6.72 3.65
C THR A 27 -0.08 7.43 3.53
N GLY A 28 0.23 7.96 2.34
CA GLY A 28 1.57 8.45 2.06
C GLY A 28 2.57 7.31 1.88
N ALA A 29 3.84 7.67 1.72
CA ALA A 29 4.91 6.69 1.52
C ALA A 29 5.44 6.17 2.85
N GLY A 30 6.00 4.96 2.84
CA GLY A 30 6.75 4.42 3.94
C GLY A 30 6.08 3.28 4.68
N ILE A 31 6.76 2.84 5.74
CA ILE A 31 6.37 1.68 6.55
C ILE A 31 6.08 2.08 8.01
N ALA A 32 5.67 3.31 8.23
CA ALA A 32 5.33 3.79 9.57
C ALA A 32 4.18 2.96 10.17
N PRO A 33 4.13 2.80 11.51
CA PRO A 33 3.12 1.96 12.15
C PRO A 33 1.68 2.34 11.78
N HIS A 34 1.38 3.63 11.62
CA HIS A 34 0.02 4.05 11.23
C HIS A 34 -0.31 3.62 9.79
N THR A 35 0.67 3.69 8.87
CA THR A 35 0.49 3.19 7.49
C THR A 35 0.14 1.71 7.50
N LEU A 36 0.89 0.92 8.26
CA LEU A 36 0.68 -0.53 8.35
C LEU A 36 -0.68 -0.87 8.95
N ARG A 37 -1.18 -0.08 9.90
CA ARG A 37 -2.51 -0.29 10.46
C ARG A 37 -3.62 -0.03 9.46
N PHE A 38 -3.51 1.03 8.66
CA PHE A 38 -4.46 1.28 7.57
C PHE A 38 -4.46 0.15 6.56
N VAL A 39 -3.27 -0.29 6.16
CA VAL A 39 -3.11 -1.41 5.23
C VAL A 39 -3.75 -2.67 5.78
N ALA A 40 -3.48 -3.01 7.04
CA ALA A 40 -4.00 -4.23 7.67
C ALA A 40 -5.52 -4.24 7.80
N ASN A 41 -6.15 -3.07 7.85
CA ASN A 41 -7.60 -2.94 8.01
C ASN A 41 -8.33 -2.59 6.72
N SER A 42 -7.64 -2.61 5.58
CA SER A 42 -8.24 -2.31 4.28
C SER A 42 -8.68 -3.59 3.58
N ASP A 43 -9.75 -3.49 2.80
CA ASP A 43 -10.24 -4.62 1.99
C ASP A 43 -9.32 -4.91 0.81
N GLU A 44 -8.78 -3.86 0.20
CA GLU A 44 -7.82 -3.97 -0.89
C GLU A 44 -6.66 -3.01 -0.65
N VAL A 45 -5.48 -3.42 -1.08
CA VAL A 45 -4.28 -2.61 -0.98
C VAL A 45 -3.75 -2.36 -2.38
N LEU A 46 -3.56 -1.07 -2.72
CA LEU A 46 -2.95 -0.66 -3.97
C LEU A 46 -1.57 -0.08 -3.66
N ILE A 47 -0.55 -0.66 -4.23
CA ILE A 47 0.83 -0.22 -4.05
C ILE A 47 1.24 0.51 -5.32
N VAL A 48 1.52 1.79 -5.20
CA VAL A 48 1.91 2.62 -6.34
C VAL A 48 3.43 2.77 -6.33
N ALA A 49 4.07 2.38 -7.42
CA ALA A 49 5.51 2.46 -7.58
C ALA A 49 5.86 3.14 -8.89
N THR A 50 6.96 3.87 -8.91
CA THR A 50 7.51 4.50 -10.10
C THR A 50 8.80 3.80 -10.51
N PRO A 51 9.37 4.11 -11.71
CA PRO A 51 10.63 3.53 -12.12
C PRO A 51 11.85 3.95 -11.29
N GLU A 52 11.69 4.95 -10.42
CA GLU A 52 12.79 5.40 -9.56
C GLU A 52 13.19 4.30 -8.58
N PRO A 53 14.52 4.05 -8.40
CA PRO A 53 14.99 2.99 -7.51
C PRO A 53 14.47 3.12 -6.08
N SER A 54 14.40 4.34 -5.53
CA SER A 54 13.89 4.57 -4.18
C SER A 54 12.41 4.16 -4.05
N SER A 55 11.60 4.46 -5.07
CA SER A 55 10.19 4.09 -5.08
C SER A 55 10.01 2.57 -5.11
N MET A 56 10.78 1.88 -5.95
CA MET A 56 10.73 0.42 -6.04
C MET A 56 11.20 -0.24 -4.74
N THR A 57 12.23 0.30 -4.10
CA THR A 57 12.73 -0.20 -2.83
C THR A 57 11.67 -0.02 -1.72
N ASP A 58 11.02 1.13 -1.66
CA ASP A 58 9.97 1.38 -0.68
C ASP A 58 8.78 0.44 -0.88
N ALA A 59 8.37 0.24 -2.13
CA ALA A 59 7.28 -0.68 -2.46
C ALA A 59 7.63 -2.12 -2.05
N TYR A 60 8.83 -2.56 -2.37
CA TYR A 60 9.30 -3.89 -1.98
C TYR A 60 9.32 -4.07 -0.47
N SER A 61 9.84 -3.09 0.26
CA SER A 61 9.90 -3.13 1.72
C SER A 61 8.51 -3.25 2.33
N LEU A 62 7.55 -2.48 1.82
CA LEU A 62 6.18 -2.53 2.29
C LEU A 62 5.55 -3.90 2.03
N ILE A 63 5.71 -4.43 0.81
CA ILE A 63 5.19 -5.75 0.46
C ILE A 63 5.78 -6.83 1.37
N LYS A 64 7.09 -6.78 1.59
CA LYS A 64 7.76 -7.75 2.45
C LYS A 64 7.18 -7.76 3.87
N ILE A 65 6.95 -6.59 4.44
CA ILE A 65 6.36 -6.47 5.77
C ILE A 65 4.90 -6.95 5.78
N MET A 66 4.13 -6.57 4.77
CA MET A 66 2.74 -7.02 4.65
C MET A 66 2.64 -8.54 4.61
N VAL A 67 3.45 -9.18 3.81
CA VAL A 67 3.43 -10.64 3.66
C VAL A 67 3.96 -11.34 4.92
N THR A 68 5.10 -10.89 5.46
CA THR A 68 5.77 -11.61 6.53
C THR A 68 5.18 -11.37 7.91
N ARG A 69 4.72 -10.15 8.19
CA ARG A 69 4.20 -9.79 9.52
C ARG A 69 2.67 -9.82 9.63
N TYR A 70 1.98 -9.48 8.55
CA TYR A 70 0.53 -9.32 8.56
C TYR A 70 -0.21 -10.38 7.74
N GLN A 71 0.54 -11.28 7.08
CA GLN A 71 -0.01 -12.33 6.21
C GLN A 71 -0.96 -11.78 5.14
N ILE A 72 -0.72 -10.55 4.70
CA ILE A 72 -1.48 -9.93 3.62
C ILE A 72 -0.89 -10.38 2.30
N THR A 73 -1.65 -11.17 1.54
CA THR A 73 -1.19 -11.71 0.26
C THR A 73 -1.96 -11.14 -0.94
N LYS A 74 -3.06 -10.41 -0.68
CA LYS A 74 -3.87 -9.82 -1.74
C LYS A 74 -3.62 -8.33 -1.82
N PHE A 75 -2.88 -7.93 -2.85
CA PHE A 75 -2.62 -6.54 -3.16
C PHE A 75 -2.37 -6.40 -4.65
N ARG A 76 -2.44 -5.18 -5.15
CA ARG A 76 -2.17 -4.86 -6.54
C ARG A 76 -1.06 -3.82 -6.60
N VAL A 77 -0.21 -3.94 -7.61
CA VAL A 77 0.87 -2.99 -7.86
C VAL A 77 0.50 -2.16 -9.08
N ILE A 78 0.58 -0.85 -8.93
CA ILE A 78 0.37 0.10 -10.02
C ILE A 78 1.71 0.72 -10.36
N ALA A 79 2.18 0.46 -11.56
CA ALA A 79 3.39 1.11 -12.07
C ALA A 79 3.00 2.47 -12.64
N ASN A 80 3.35 3.53 -11.92
CA ASN A 80 2.99 4.90 -12.28
C ASN A 80 4.15 5.62 -12.93
N ASN A 81 3.84 6.64 -13.73
CA ASN A 81 4.83 7.49 -14.38
C ASN A 81 5.79 6.71 -15.27
N VAL A 82 5.27 5.70 -15.96
CA VAL A 82 6.02 4.90 -16.92
C VAL A 82 5.76 5.42 -18.33
N VAL A 83 6.75 5.28 -19.20
CA VAL A 83 6.66 5.77 -20.58
C VAL A 83 6.06 4.73 -21.54
N SER A 84 5.96 3.48 -21.09
CA SER A 84 5.44 2.39 -21.94
C SER A 84 4.97 1.22 -21.06
N PRO A 85 4.13 0.33 -21.61
CA PRO A 85 3.79 -0.92 -20.91
C PRO A 85 4.99 -1.79 -20.58
N ALA A 86 6.03 -1.74 -21.42
CA ALA A 86 7.26 -2.51 -21.19
C ALA A 86 7.98 -2.00 -19.93
N GLU A 87 8.06 -0.69 -19.75
CA GLU A 87 8.67 -0.12 -18.54
C GLU A 87 7.86 -0.47 -17.29
N GLY A 88 6.53 -0.42 -17.38
CA GLY A 88 5.67 -0.84 -16.29
C GLY A 88 5.91 -2.28 -15.88
N ARG A 89 6.09 -3.17 -16.85
CA ARG A 89 6.40 -4.56 -16.60
C ARG A 89 7.75 -4.73 -15.92
N GLN A 90 8.73 -3.93 -16.30
CA GLN A 90 10.06 -3.95 -15.67
C GLN A 90 9.98 -3.52 -14.21
N VAL A 91 9.20 -2.51 -13.89
CA VAL A 91 8.98 -2.06 -12.51
C VAL A 91 8.38 -3.19 -11.69
N TYR A 92 7.36 -3.83 -12.20
CA TYR A 92 6.70 -4.95 -11.53
C TYR A 92 7.67 -6.11 -11.30
N GLU A 93 8.44 -6.48 -12.31
CA GLU A 93 9.39 -7.58 -12.21
C GLU A 93 10.47 -7.32 -11.17
N ARG A 94 11.01 -6.10 -11.13
CA ARG A 94 12.03 -5.74 -10.14
C ARG A 94 11.49 -5.81 -8.71
N ILE A 95 10.29 -5.33 -8.49
CA ILE A 95 9.65 -5.41 -7.18
C ILE A 95 9.40 -6.86 -6.80
N SER A 96 8.88 -7.67 -7.73
CA SER A 96 8.54 -9.07 -7.48
C SER A 96 9.77 -9.91 -7.15
N TRP A 97 10.90 -9.62 -7.78
CA TRP A 97 12.13 -10.38 -7.58
C TRP A 97 13.05 -9.79 -6.50
N GLY A 98 12.74 -8.60 -6.00
CA GLY A 98 13.58 -7.95 -5.00
C GLY A 98 14.97 -7.59 -5.51
N MET A 99 15.08 -7.23 -6.79
CA MET A 99 16.37 -7.00 -7.46
C MET A 99 16.71 -5.51 -7.50
N PHE A 100 17.13 -4.94 -6.40
CA PHE A 100 17.68 -3.60 -6.34
C PHE A 100 18.75 -3.47 -5.31
#